data_bf1b85ca114e93a192d964672a41c7d3
#
_entry.id   bf1b85ca114e93a192d964672a41c7d3
#
_cell.length_a   1.000
_cell.length_b   1.000
_cell.length_c   1.000
_cell.angle_alpha   90.00
_cell.angle_beta   90.00
_cell.angle_gamma   90.00
#
_symmetry.space_group_name_H-M   'P 1'
#
loop_
_entity.id
_entity.type
_entity.pdbx_description
1 polymer ?
#
loop_
_entity_poly.entity_id
_entity_poly.type
_entity_poly.pdbx_seq_one_letter_code
_entity_poly.pdbx_strand_id
1 'polypeptide(L)'
;MDMKKNKERTIFDFVYTGRLIDSVTPTEEPDFKVKKADGEFGVEITEFYFSHSQARLKNIPAYFNEILDKKKYRHKDDVVPLEVKEFTVMPGDNRGPSFKVEGIIQERPKIDEYVNKIAELIEHKNKRFKNYVTGLSHVNLIILDDEHGLLGAPIDKFHHLFFQPQLEKVLMNADFREIFFVTRIGEFNSSKNVYIPLKMLFLVAEIFLFNFILDKEYPDKQMTSQLCAEYLTWRGAKNVYFKGNSDEFEVAYGNTGVVISNSNRVNINDYSDFALSADFNSMTISGVSSFFDGAFLRFFEKYKYDCVFSMELCFDVNR
;
A
#
# COMPACT_ATOMS: atom_id res chain seq x y z
N MET A 1 -4.17 -0.65 30.04
CA MET A 1 -3.46 -0.57 28.75
C MET A 1 -4.22 0.44 27.90
N ASP A 2 -3.56 1.39 27.29
CA ASP A 2 -4.22 2.46 26.52
C ASP A 2 -4.96 1.84 25.32
N MET A 3 -6.21 2.26 25.10
CA MET A 3 -7.06 1.75 24.03
C MET A 3 -6.42 1.95 22.64
N LYS A 4 -5.68 3.05 22.46
CA LYS A 4 -4.91 3.33 21.24
C LYS A 4 -3.82 2.28 21.02
N LYS A 5 -2.98 1.99 22.02
CA LYS A 5 -1.90 1.00 21.93
C LYS A 5 -2.42 -0.42 21.67
N ASN A 6 -3.60 -0.76 22.20
CA ASN A 6 -4.24 -2.05 21.89
C ASN A 6 -4.66 -2.14 20.43
N LYS A 7 -5.22 -1.07 19.86
CA LYS A 7 -5.60 -1.00 18.45
C LYS A 7 -4.37 -1.11 17.55
N GLU A 8 -3.32 -0.34 17.82
CA GLU A 8 -2.05 -0.41 17.09
C GLU A 8 -1.48 -1.82 17.14
N ARG A 9 -1.50 -2.49 18.30
CA ARG A 9 -1.03 -3.87 18.43
C ARG A 9 -1.85 -4.85 17.58
N THR A 10 -3.17 -4.74 17.58
CA THR A 10 -4.05 -5.58 16.75
C THR A 10 -3.74 -5.43 15.26
N ILE A 11 -3.51 -4.20 14.79
CA ILE A 11 -3.18 -3.92 13.39
C ILE A 11 -1.79 -4.45 13.04
N PHE A 12 -0.82 -4.26 13.93
CA PHE A 12 0.51 -4.86 13.78
C PHE A 12 0.42 -6.38 13.62
N ASP A 13 -0.26 -7.05 14.54
CA ASP A 13 -0.41 -8.50 14.52
C ASP A 13 -1.12 -8.98 13.23
N PHE A 14 -2.10 -8.23 12.73
CA PHE A 14 -2.78 -8.55 11.47
C PHE A 14 -1.83 -8.54 10.26
N VAL A 15 -0.97 -7.53 10.14
CA VAL A 15 -0.02 -7.40 9.02
C VAL A 15 1.13 -8.40 9.13
N TYR A 16 1.57 -8.72 10.35
CA TYR A 16 2.74 -9.55 10.60
C TYR A 16 2.41 -10.98 11.04
N THR A 17 1.14 -11.39 10.98
CA THR A 17 0.74 -12.79 11.26
C THR A 17 1.53 -13.77 10.39
N GLY A 18 2.05 -14.84 11.03
CA GLY A 18 2.81 -15.90 10.36
C GLY A 18 4.26 -15.56 10.02
N ARG A 19 4.75 -14.35 10.32
CA ARG A 19 6.15 -13.98 10.15
C ARG A 19 6.98 -14.39 11.37
N LEU A 20 8.23 -14.81 11.12
CA LEU A 20 9.17 -15.13 12.20
C LEU A 20 9.65 -13.83 12.84
N ILE A 21 9.21 -13.58 14.06
CA ILE A 21 9.55 -12.40 14.89
C ILE A 21 9.99 -12.89 16.26
N ASP A 22 11.16 -12.46 16.73
CA ASP A 22 11.69 -12.84 18.02
C ASP A 22 11.01 -12.06 19.16
N SER A 23 10.87 -10.73 18.97
CA SER A 23 10.19 -9.86 19.92
C SER A 23 9.66 -8.58 19.30
N VAL A 24 8.62 -8.02 19.92
CA VAL A 24 8.02 -6.74 19.55
C VAL A 24 7.95 -5.86 20.79
N THR A 25 8.59 -4.71 20.74
CA THR A 25 8.63 -3.72 21.82
C THR A 25 7.84 -2.47 21.42
N PRO A 26 6.77 -2.10 22.15
CA PRO A 26 6.11 -0.82 21.93
C PRO A 26 7.05 0.35 22.22
N THR A 27 7.02 1.37 21.38
CA THR A 27 7.79 2.62 21.51
C THR A 27 6.91 3.81 21.13
N GLU A 28 7.47 5.01 21.09
CA GLU A 28 6.72 6.20 20.69
C GLU A 28 7.06 6.62 19.25
N GLU A 29 8.31 6.45 18.84
CA GLU A 29 8.77 6.79 17.47
C GLU A 29 9.89 5.80 17.05
N PRO A 30 9.57 4.84 16.16
CA PRO A 30 8.26 4.43 15.65
C PRO A 30 7.40 3.71 16.72
N ASP A 31 6.12 3.43 16.44
CA ASP A 31 5.20 2.79 17.40
C ASP A 31 5.68 1.44 17.92
N PHE A 32 6.41 0.68 17.08
CA PHE A 32 7.00 -0.60 17.45
C PHE A 32 8.44 -0.75 16.96
N LYS A 33 9.29 -1.32 17.80
CA LYS A 33 10.57 -1.92 17.42
C LYS A 33 10.42 -3.43 17.37
N VAL A 34 10.81 -4.01 16.26
CA VAL A 34 10.68 -5.44 15.98
C VAL A 34 12.07 -6.03 15.86
N LYS A 35 12.34 -7.06 16.66
CA LYS A 35 13.60 -7.80 16.62
C LYS A 35 13.42 -9.10 15.85
N LYS A 36 14.35 -9.38 14.96
CA LYS A 36 14.53 -10.63 14.24
C LYS A 36 15.99 -11.11 14.38
N ALA A 37 16.25 -12.33 13.95
CA ALA A 37 17.58 -12.93 14.02
C ALA A 37 18.69 -12.07 13.36
N ASP A 38 18.36 -11.32 12.32
CA ASP A 38 19.26 -10.53 11.48
C ASP A 38 19.30 -9.03 11.81
N GLY A 39 18.50 -8.57 12.79
CA GLY A 39 18.52 -7.17 13.21
C GLY A 39 17.18 -6.65 13.75
N GLU A 40 17.13 -5.32 13.88
CA GLU A 40 15.94 -4.63 14.35
C GLU A 40 15.38 -3.69 13.28
N PHE A 41 14.06 -3.66 13.14
CA PHE A 41 13.37 -2.72 12.28
C PHE A 41 12.22 -2.02 13.02
N GLY A 42 11.76 -0.91 12.47
CA GLY A 42 10.66 -0.12 13.01
C GLY A 42 9.35 -0.33 12.27
N VAL A 43 8.24 -0.15 12.98
CA VAL A 43 6.92 -0.09 12.39
C VAL A 43 6.18 1.12 12.94
N GLU A 44 5.84 2.04 12.06
CA GLU A 44 5.00 3.21 12.34
C GLU A 44 3.59 2.90 11.88
N ILE A 45 2.58 3.21 12.71
CA ILE A 45 1.17 3.01 12.40
C ILE A 45 0.46 4.37 12.37
N THR A 46 -0.35 4.59 11.36
CA THR A 46 -1.14 5.80 11.25
C THR A 46 -2.54 5.51 10.76
N GLU A 47 -3.51 6.22 11.33
CA GLU A 47 -4.89 6.17 10.84
C GLU A 47 -5.06 7.11 9.66
N PHE A 48 -5.76 6.62 8.65
CA PHE A 48 -6.18 7.40 7.49
C PHE A 48 -7.61 7.90 7.71
N TYR A 49 -7.79 9.18 7.55
CA TYR A 49 -9.09 9.84 7.54
C TYR A 49 -9.20 10.67 6.27
N PHE A 50 -10.29 10.49 5.56
CA PHE A 50 -10.52 11.27 4.35
C PHE A 50 -10.75 12.76 4.67
N SER A 51 -11.40 13.06 5.79
CA SER A 51 -11.67 14.43 6.20
C SER A 51 -11.29 14.71 7.66
N HIS A 52 -10.98 15.98 7.97
CA HIS A 52 -10.74 16.44 9.32
C HIS A 52 -11.99 16.34 10.19
N SER A 53 -13.17 16.50 9.60
CA SER A 53 -14.46 16.37 10.30
C SER A 53 -14.65 14.93 10.81
N GLN A 54 -14.34 13.93 9.99
CA GLN A 54 -14.39 12.52 10.40
C GLN A 54 -13.37 12.20 11.49
N ALA A 55 -12.12 12.66 11.32
CA ALA A 55 -11.09 12.48 12.34
C ALA A 55 -11.52 13.06 13.70
N ARG A 56 -12.15 14.24 13.71
CA ARG A 56 -12.67 14.86 14.93
C ARG A 56 -13.85 14.10 15.53
N LEU A 57 -14.82 13.68 14.70
CA LEU A 57 -15.96 12.89 15.13
C LEU A 57 -15.52 11.64 15.90
N LYS A 58 -14.48 10.99 15.40
CA LYS A 58 -13.95 9.75 15.98
C LYS A 58 -13.14 9.97 17.26
N ASN A 59 -12.35 11.03 17.31
CA ASN A 59 -11.39 11.27 18.39
C ASN A 59 -11.92 12.18 19.50
N ILE A 60 -13.04 12.90 19.28
CA ILE A 60 -13.58 13.87 20.22
C ILE A 60 -15.06 13.57 20.47
N PRO A 61 -15.41 12.82 21.54
CA PRO A 61 -16.80 12.42 21.81
C PRO A 61 -17.80 13.59 21.88
N ALA A 62 -17.38 14.76 22.34
CA ALA A 62 -18.24 15.95 22.38
C ALA A 62 -18.72 16.41 21.00
N TYR A 63 -17.96 16.13 19.94
CA TYR A 63 -18.35 16.47 18.57
C TYR A 63 -19.58 15.71 18.08
N PHE A 64 -19.76 14.48 18.53
CA PHE A 64 -20.93 13.69 18.17
C PHE A 64 -22.23 14.41 18.59
N ASN A 65 -22.31 14.89 19.84
CA ASN A 65 -23.48 15.62 20.34
C ASN A 65 -23.63 16.96 19.61
N GLU A 66 -22.53 17.69 19.37
CA GLU A 66 -22.57 18.96 18.66
C GLU A 66 -23.10 18.82 17.21
N ILE A 67 -22.76 17.74 16.53
CA ILE A 67 -23.27 17.44 15.18
C ILE A 67 -24.75 17.10 15.23
N LEU A 68 -25.19 16.28 16.19
CA LEU A 68 -26.61 15.94 16.34
C LEU A 68 -27.47 17.20 16.60
N ASP A 69 -26.99 18.12 17.42
CA ASP A 69 -27.69 19.36 17.73
C ASP A 69 -27.75 20.30 16.51
N LYS A 70 -26.65 20.48 15.83
CA LYS A 70 -26.53 21.40 14.67
C LYS A 70 -26.98 20.81 13.35
N LYS A 71 -27.17 19.48 13.28
CA LYS A 71 -27.54 18.69 12.09
C LYS A 71 -26.49 18.72 10.95
N LYS A 72 -25.45 19.53 11.07
CA LYS A 72 -24.39 19.68 10.06
C LYS A 72 -23.11 20.17 10.71
N TYR A 73 -21.97 19.63 10.28
CA TYR A 73 -20.66 20.08 10.72
C TYR A 73 -19.64 20.00 9.57
N ARG A 74 -18.79 20.99 9.49
CA ARG A 74 -17.65 21.03 8.55
C ARG A 74 -16.45 21.67 9.24
N HIS A 75 -15.32 20.93 9.23
CA HIS A 75 -14.04 21.55 9.57
C HIS A 75 -13.67 22.60 8.50
N LYS A 76 -12.91 23.62 8.89
CA LYS A 76 -12.53 24.72 7.97
C LYS A 76 -11.80 24.26 6.71
N ASP A 77 -11.03 23.18 6.82
CA ASP A 77 -10.22 22.63 5.73
C ASP A 77 -10.93 21.52 4.94
N ASP A 78 -12.15 21.17 5.30
CA ASP A 78 -12.93 20.15 4.58
C ASP A 78 -13.85 20.79 3.53
N VAL A 79 -13.93 20.15 2.37
CA VAL A 79 -14.84 20.56 1.30
C VAL A 79 -16.27 20.08 1.59
N VAL A 80 -16.41 18.82 1.99
CA VAL A 80 -17.70 18.15 2.22
C VAL A 80 -18.00 18.10 3.72
N PRO A 81 -19.19 18.59 4.15
CA PRO A 81 -19.59 18.52 5.54
C PRO A 81 -20.04 17.14 5.97
N LEU A 82 -19.99 16.87 7.28
CA LEU A 82 -20.80 15.84 7.92
C LEU A 82 -22.24 16.34 8.07
N GLU A 83 -23.20 15.51 7.75
CA GLU A 83 -24.64 15.82 7.85
C GLU A 83 -25.35 14.76 8.66
N VAL A 84 -26.37 15.17 9.42
CA VAL A 84 -27.28 14.25 10.08
C VAL A 84 -28.48 13.99 9.18
N LYS A 85 -28.70 12.73 8.83
CA LYS A 85 -29.88 12.31 8.06
C LYS A 85 -30.70 11.29 8.85
N GLU A 86 -32.00 11.41 8.72
CA GLU A 86 -32.96 10.45 9.27
C GLU A 86 -33.13 9.29 8.30
N PHE A 87 -33.04 8.08 8.81
CA PHE A 87 -33.26 6.83 8.08
C PHE A 87 -34.40 6.07 8.70
N THR A 88 -35.26 5.48 7.88
CA THR A 88 -36.24 4.51 8.32
C THR A 88 -35.64 3.11 8.21
N VAL A 89 -35.47 2.45 9.34
CA VAL A 89 -34.97 1.07 9.41
C VAL A 89 -36.17 0.13 9.51
N MET A 90 -36.22 -0.83 8.60
CA MET A 90 -37.18 -1.94 8.67
C MET A 90 -36.48 -3.18 9.21
N PRO A 91 -37.09 -3.92 10.16
CA PRO A 91 -36.56 -5.22 10.57
C PRO A 91 -36.42 -6.16 9.37
N GLY A 92 -35.34 -6.92 9.31
CA GLY A 92 -34.96 -7.74 8.15
C GLY A 92 -35.96 -8.84 7.77
N ASP A 93 -36.88 -9.17 8.66
CA ASP A 93 -37.95 -10.15 8.44
C ASP A 93 -39.33 -9.50 8.10
N ASN A 94 -39.38 -8.16 7.96
CA ASN A 94 -40.58 -7.35 7.74
C ASN A 94 -41.71 -7.59 8.74
N ARG A 95 -41.44 -8.17 9.91
CA ARG A 95 -42.44 -8.51 10.93
C ARG A 95 -42.56 -7.51 12.08
N GLY A 96 -41.70 -6.51 12.09
CA GLY A 96 -41.71 -5.47 13.13
C GLY A 96 -42.06 -4.09 12.63
N PRO A 97 -42.44 -3.15 13.52
CA PRO A 97 -42.63 -1.76 13.14
C PRO A 97 -41.33 -1.15 12.68
N SER A 98 -41.40 -0.33 11.61
CA SER A 98 -40.27 0.51 11.22
C SER A 98 -39.97 1.53 12.31
N PHE A 99 -38.70 1.86 12.49
CA PHE A 99 -38.25 2.90 13.42
C PHE A 99 -37.30 3.87 12.72
N LYS A 100 -37.30 5.10 13.19
CA LYS A 100 -36.44 6.15 12.64
C LYS A 100 -35.16 6.21 13.47
N VAL A 101 -34.03 6.33 12.77
CA VAL A 101 -32.70 6.55 13.34
C VAL A 101 -32.04 7.74 12.68
N GLU A 102 -31.32 8.51 13.45
CA GLU A 102 -30.45 9.56 12.91
C GLU A 102 -29.06 8.97 12.71
N GLY A 103 -28.49 9.16 11.52
CA GLY A 103 -27.14 8.78 11.17
C GLY A 103 -26.32 9.97 10.70
N ILE A 104 -25.05 10.04 11.14
CA ILE A 104 -24.10 11.01 10.65
C ILE A 104 -23.49 10.44 9.36
N ILE A 105 -23.60 11.18 8.28
CA ILE A 105 -23.12 10.76 6.96
C ILE A 105 -22.19 11.82 6.38
N GLN A 106 -21.32 11.36 5.50
CA GLN A 106 -20.55 12.20 4.59
C GLN A 106 -20.58 11.58 3.20
N GLU A 107 -20.61 12.40 2.18
CA GLU A 107 -20.47 11.93 0.80
C GLU A 107 -19.11 11.23 0.64
N ARG A 108 -19.15 10.08 -0.01
CA ARG A 108 -17.90 9.33 -0.28
C ARG A 108 -17.04 10.11 -1.27
N PRO A 109 -15.71 10.17 -1.04
CA PRO A 109 -14.81 10.77 -2.02
C PRO A 109 -14.80 9.98 -3.32
N LYS A 110 -14.47 10.66 -4.40
CA LYS A 110 -14.09 9.96 -5.64
C LYS A 110 -12.80 9.18 -5.38
N ILE A 111 -12.60 8.11 -6.13
CA ILE A 111 -11.41 7.25 -5.97
C ILE A 111 -10.11 8.04 -6.11
N ASP A 112 -10.03 8.94 -7.08
CA ASP A 112 -8.83 9.77 -7.28
C ASP A 112 -8.55 10.68 -6.06
N GLU A 113 -9.59 11.27 -5.49
CA GLU A 113 -9.46 12.08 -4.27
C GLU A 113 -9.02 11.24 -3.08
N TYR A 114 -9.55 10.02 -2.97
CA TYR A 114 -9.18 9.07 -1.92
C TYR A 114 -7.71 8.68 -2.01
N VAL A 115 -7.24 8.29 -3.21
CA VAL A 115 -5.84 7.91 -3.44
C VAL A 115 -4.89 9.09 -3.27
N ASN A 116 -5.29 10.29 -3.70
CA ASN A 116 -4.51 11.51 -3.48
C ASN A 116 -4.32 11.81 -1.98
N LYS A 117 -5.35 11.59 -1.17
CA LYS A 117 -5.24 11.76 0.29
C LYS A 117 -4.29 10.73 0.93
N ILE A 118 -4.26 9.50 0.42
CA ILE A 118 -3.27 8.50 0.84
C ILE A 118 -1.86 8.99 0.50
N ALA A 119 -1.65 9.50 -0.71
CA ALA A 119 -0.36 10.05 -1.13
C ALA A 119 0.08 11.23 -0.23
N GLU A 120 -0.80 12.19 0.05
CA GLU A 120 -0.54 13.30 0.97
C GLU A 120 -0.12 12.81 2.37
N LEU A 121 -0.80 11.78 2.90
CA LEU A 121 -0.47 11.19 4.19
C LEU A 121 0.93 10.57 4.19
N ILE A 122 1.28 9.82 3.13
CA ILE A 122 2.61 9.22 2.98
C ILE A 122 3.68 10.31 2.93
N GLU A 123 3.48 11.35 2.14
CA GLU A 123 4.42 12.49 2.08
C GLU A 123 4.61 13.17 3.44
N HIS A 124 3.51 13.37 4.17
CA HIS A 124 3.55 13.97 5.51
C HIS A 124 4.37 13.09 6.48
N LYS A 125 4.14 11.78 6.47
CA LYS A 125 4.90 10.84 7.32
C LYS A 125 6.37 10.75 6.88
N ASN A 126 6.64 10.78 5.58
CA ASN A 126 8.01 10.73 5.06
C ASN A 126 8.87 11.94 5.51
N LYS A 127 8.28 13.12 5.64
CA LYS A 127 8.98 14.30 6.19
C LYS A 127 9.48 14.09 7.62
N ARG A 128 8.86 13.18 8.38
CA ARG A 128 9.21 12.82 9.74
C ARG A 128 10.09 11.57 9.84
N PHE A 129 10.37 10.91 8.72
CA PHE A 129 11.08 9.62 8.67
C PHE A 129 12.40 9.63 9.43
N LYS A 130 13.16 10.72 9.36
CA LYS A 130 14.45 10.88 10.07
C LYS A 130 14.34 10.68 11.59
N ASN A 131 13.15 10.86 12.18
CA ASN A 131 12.94 10.69 13.61
C ASN A 131 12.87 9.22 14.02
N TYR A 132 12.58 8.31 13.07
CA TYR A 132 12.36 6.88 13.33
C TYR A 132 13.61 6.00 13.21
N VAL A 133 14.67 6.47 12.56
CA VAL A 133 15.71 5.59 11.97
C VAL A 133 16.87 5.27 12.93
N THR A 134 16.94 5.87 14.11
CA THR A 134 18.11 5.70 14.99
C THR A 134 18.28 4.24 15.43
N GLY A 135 19.31 3.58 14.92
CA GLY A 135 19.68 2.21 15.28
C GLY A 135 18.82 1.11 14.65
N LEU A 136 17.95 1.44 13.67
CA LEU A 136 17.10 0.48 12.97
C LEU A 136 17.63 0.20 11.57
N SER A 137 17.45 -1.04 11.08
CA SER A 137 17.82 -1.41 9.71
C SER A 137 16.90 -0.72 8.67
N HIS A 138 15.63 -0.60 8.98
CA HIS A 138 14.60 0.07 8.17
C HIS A 138 13.37 0.38 9.02
N VAL A 139 12.41 1.11 8.43
CA VAL A 139 11.09 1.36 9.02
C VAL A 139 10.02 1.07 7.97
N ASN A 140 8.96 0.36 8.38
CA ASN A 140 7.75 0.16 7.60
C ASN A 140 6.64 1.10 8.10
N LEU A 141 5.75 1.51 7.20
CA LEU A 141 4.57 2.29 7.53
C LEU A 141 3.32 1.43 7.36
N ILE A 142 2.44 1.43 8.35
CA ILE A 142 1.10 0.85 8.23
C ILE A 142 0.08 1.99 8.25
N ILE A 143 -0.73 2.09 7.22
CA ILE A 143 -1.83 3.04 7.09
C ILE A 143 -3.14 2.27 7.29
N LEU A 144 -3.87 2.59 8.35
CA LEU A 144 -5.17 1.98 8.64
C LEU A 144 -6.31 2.83 8.10
N ASP A 145 -7.03 2.33 7.12
CA ASP A 145 -8.32 2.89 6.67
C ASP A 145 -9.47 2.30 7.51
N ASP A 146 -9.74 2.94 8.62
CA ASP A 146 -10.80 2.54 9.54
C ASP A 146 -12.19 3.10 9.12
N GLU A 147 -12.24 3.89 8.06
CA GLU A 147 -13.48 4.42 7.46
C GLU A 147 -14.04 3.51 6.35
N HIS A 148 -13.27 2.48 6.00
CA HIS A 148 -13.65 1.50 5.00
C HIS A 148 -14.01 2.12 3.64
N GLY A 149 -13.21 3.08 3.18
CA GLY A 149 -13.45 3.83 1.95
C GLY A 149 -13.54 2.95 0.69
N LEU A 150 -12.95 1.74 0.74
CA LEU A 150 -13.00 0.76 -0.34
C LEU A 150 -14.10 -0.30 -0.17
N LEU A 151 -14.98 -0.16 0.81
CA LEU A 151 -16.13 -1.06 0.96
C LEU A 151 -17.03 -0.94 -0.28
N GLY A 152 -17.32 -2.05 -0.92
CA GLY A 152 -18.01 -2.13 -2.20
C GLY A 152 -17.08 -2.29 -3.42
N ALA A 153 -15.76 -2.15 -3.23
CA ALA A 153 -14.81 -2.45 -4.30
C ALA A 153 -14.73 -3.97 -4.58
N PRO A 154 -14.67 -4.39 -5.86
CA PRO A 154 -14.53 -5.79 -6.22
C PRO A 154 -13.25 -6.38 -5.64
N ILE A 155 -13.36 -7.58 -5.04
CA ILE A 155 -12.24 -8.23 -4.34
C ILE A 155 -11.10 -8.60 -5.31
N ASP A 156 -11.42 -8.92 -6.55
CA ASP A 156 -10.48 -9.33 -7.59
C ASP A 156 -9.77 -8.14 -8.29
N LYS A 157 -10.34 -6.93 -8.21
CA LYS A 157 -9.85 -5.76 -8.97
C LYS A 157 -9.53 -4.53 -8.13
N PHE A 158 -9.64 -4.61 -6.80
CA PHE A 158 -9.44 -3.43 -5.94
C PHE A 158 -8.03 -2.82 -6.07
N HIS A 159 -7.02 -3.62 -6.37
CA HIS A 159 -5.65 -3.14 -6.53
C HIS A 159 -5.50 -2.13 -7.68
N HIS A 160 -6.34 -2.21 -8.72
CA HIS A 160 -6.33 -1.26 -9.83
C HIS A 160 -6.60 0.19 -9.37
N LEU A 161 -7.31 0.36 -8.27
CA LEU A 161 -7.63 1.68 -7.72
C LEU A 161 -6.39 2.46 -7.27
N PHE A 162 -5.32 1.75 -6.92
CA PHE A 162 -4.07 2.35 -6.45
C PHE A 162 -3.11 2.74 -7.57
N PHE A 163 -3.26 2.21 -8.80
CA PHE A 163 -2.37 2.53 -9.91
C PHE A 163 -2.64 3.93 -10.46
N GLN A 164 -2.13 4.93 -9.73
CA GLN A 164 -2.21 6.33 -10.10
C GLN A 164 -0.82 6.97 -10.05
N PRO A 165 -0.47 7.82 -11.07
CA PRO A 165 0.87 8.41 -11.18
C PRO A 165 1.33 9.17 -9.94
N GLN A 166 0.39 9.85 -9.26
CA GLN A 166 0.70 10.62 -8.07
C GLN A 166 1.08 9.73 -6.89
N LEU A 167 0.35 8.64 -6.65
CA LEU A 167 0.68 7.69 -5.59
C LEU A 167 2.01 7.02 -5.87
N GLU A 168 2.22 6.57 -7.10
CA GLU A 168 3.49 5.98 -7.53
C GLU A 168 4.67 6.90 -7.25
N LYS A 169 4.59 8.17 -7.67
CA LYS A 169 5.64 9.16 -7.44
C LYS A 169 5.98 9.29 -5.95
N VAL A 170 4.97 9.31 -5.10
CA VAL A 170 5.16 9.40 -3.66
C VAL A 170 5.79 8.14 -3.10
N LEU A 171 5.34 6.96 -3.52
CA LEU A 171 5.90 5.68 -3.09
C LEU A 171 7.38 5.53 -3.47
N MET A 172 7.75 5.93 -4.70
CA MET A 172 9.14 5.89 -5.18
C MET A 172 10.06 6.80 -4.34
N ASN A 173 9.56 7.93 -3.86
CA ASN A 173 10.34 8.89 -3.06
C ASN A 173 10.25 8.64 -1.54
N ALA A 174 9.40 7.73 -1.08
CA ALA A 174 9.27 7.44 0.34
C ALA A 174 10.45 6.60 0.85
N ASP A 175 11.00 7.03 2.00
CA ASP A 175 12.12 6.35 2.67
C ASP A 175 11.69 5.09 3.44
N PHE A 176 10.40 4.93 3.69
CA PHE A 176 9.85 3.68 4.25
C PHE A 176 10.17 2.51 3.34
N ARG A 177 10.60 1.40 3.93
CA ARG A 177 10.92 0.18 3.17
C ARG A 177 9.69 -0.39 2.48
N GLU A 178 8.61 -0.57 3.24
CA GLU A 178 7.29 -0.93 2.71
C GLU A 178 6.21 -0.06 3.35
N ILE A 179 5.11 0.12 2.63
CA ILE A 179 3.94 0.86 3.09
C ILE A 179 2.73 -0.06 2.94
N PHE A 180 2.21 -0.52 4.07
CA PHE A 180 1.03 -1.39 4.10
C PHE A 180 -0.23 -0.54 4.25
N PHE A 181 -1.16 -0.69 3.33
CA PHE A 181 -2.49 -0.09 3.44
C PHE A 181 -3.49 -1.14 3.93
N VAL A 182 -4.01 -0.96 5.12
CA VAL A 182 -4.98 -1.86 5.75
C VAL A 182 -6.37 -1.27 5.59
N THR A 183 -7.28 -2.02 4.97
CA THR A 183 -8.64 -1.58 4.69
C THR A 183 -9.62 -2.75 4.66
N ARG A 184 -10.88 -2.46 4.39
CA ARG A 184 -11.94 -3.44 4.21
C ARG A 184 -12.49 -3.35 2.80
N ILE A 185 -12.56 -4.48 2.11
CA ILE A 185 -13.04 -4.58 0.72
C ILE A 185 -14.20 -5.58 0.60
N GLY A 186 -14.86 -5.57 -0.55
CA GLY A 186 -15.99 -6.43 -0.84
C GLY A 186 -17.34 -5.82 -0.43
N GLU A 187 -18.42 -6.51 -0.74
CA GLU A 187 -19.76 -6.07 -0.41
C GLU A 187 -19.99 -6.07 1.12
N PHE A 188 -20.92 -5.26 1.59
CA PHE A 188 -21.17 -5.06 3.02
C PHE A 188 -21.32 -6.36 3.80
N ASN A 189 -22.06 -7.33 3.26
CA ASN A 189 -22.33 -8.62 3.91
C ASN A 189 -21.23 -9.68 3.72
N SER A 190 -20.29 -9.47 2.78
CA SER A 190 -19.21 -10.41 2.44
C SER A 190 -17.84 -9.76 2.48
N SER A 191 -17.73 -8.61 3.15
CA SER A 191 -16.49 -7.85 3.21
C SER A 191 -15.44 -8.53 4.09
N LYS A 192 -14.17 -8.34 3.72
CA LYS A 192 -13.02 -8.82 4.48
C LYS A 192 -11.98 -7.72 4.69
N ASN A 193 -11.28 -7.81 5.80
CA ASN A 193 -10.11 -6.97 6.03
C ASN A 193 -8.94 -7.51 5.20
N VAL A 194 -8.21 -6.60 4.58
CA VAL A 194 -7.04 -6.90 3.77
C VAL A 194 -5.93 -5.90 4.08
N TYR A 195 -4.69 -6.30 3.85
CA TYR A 195 -3.59 -5.35 3.77
C TYR A 195 -2.95 -5.43 2.38
N ILE A 196 -2.50 -4.30 1.89
CA ILE A 196 -1.94 -4.13 0.55
C ILE A 196 -0.54 -3.55 0.71
N PRO A 197 0.53 -4.28 0.37
CA PRO A 197 1.89 -3.76 0.35
C PRO A 197 2.04 -2.88 -0.91
N LEU A 198 1.94 -1.56 -0.74
CA LEU A 198 1.83 -0.62 -1.86
C LEU A 198 3.10 -0.56 -2.71
N LYS A 199 4.30 -0.54 -2.10
CA LYS A 199 5.54 -0.53 -2.88
C LYS A 199 5.72 -1.81 -3.68
N MET A 200 5.44 -2.95 -3.05
CA MET A 200 5.50 -4.25 -3.74
C MET A 200 4.50 -4.32 -4.89
N LEU A 201 3.27 -3.80 -4.69
CA LEU A 201 2.25 -3.78 -5.72
C LEU A 201 2.74 -3.08 -7.00
N PHE A 202 3.35 -1.90 -6.87
CA PHE A 202 3.89 -1.17 -8.02
C PHE A 202 5.11 -1.87 -8.63
N LEU A 203 6.00 -2.41 -7.80
CA LEU A 203 7.18 -3.14 -8.27
C LEU A 203 6.78 -4.36 -9.12
N VAL A 204 5.84 -5.16 -8.64
CA VAL A 204 5.33 -6.33 -9.38
C VAL A 204 4.74 -5.91 -10.72
N ALA A 205 3.94 -4.87 -10.74
CA ALA A 205 3.33 -4.37 -11.96
C ALA A 205 4.37 -3.88 -12.98
N GLU A 206 5.40 -3.16 -12.52
CA GLU A 206 6.47 -2.68 -13.38
C GLU A 206 7.28 -3.83 -13.97
N ILE A 207 7.72 -4.77 -13.14
CA ILE A 207 8.50 -5.92 -13.59
C ILE A 207 7.70 -6.79 -14.56
N PHE A 208 6.42 -7.02 -14.25
CA PHE A 208 5.57 -7.79 -15.15
C PHE A 208 5.41 -7.12 -16.51
N LEU A 209 5.17 -5.81 -16.54
CA LEU A 209 5.05 -5.07 -17.79
C LEU A 209 6.35 -5.10 -18.58
N PHE A 210 7.50 -4.95 -17.92
CA PHE A 210 8.80 -5.10 -18.55
C PHE A 210 8.97 -6.46 -19.19
N ASN A 211 8.67 -7.53 -18.46
CA ASN A 211 8.73 -8.87 -19.01
C ASN A 211 7.83 -9.01 -20.24
N PHE A 212 6.59 -8.50 -20.18
CA PHE A 212 5.64 -8.61 -21.30
C PHE A 212 6.09 -7.86 -22.55
N ILE A 213 6.67 -6.67 -22.38
CA ILE A 213 7.13 -5.85 -23.52
C ILE A 213 8.41 -6.43 -24.13
N LEU A 214 9.36 -6.85 -23.30
CA LEU A 214 10.67 -7.28 -23.74
C LEU A 214 10.74 -8.76 -24.13
N ASP A 215 9.82 -9.59 -23.68
CA ASP A 215 9.81 -11.04 -23.95
C ASP A 215 9.78 -11.36 -25.47
N LYS A 216 9.22 -10.48 -26.27
CA LYS A 216 9.16 -10.62 -27.73
C LYS A 216 10.47 -10.26 -28.41
N GLU A 217 11.24 -9.33 -27.86
CA GLU A 217 12.47 -8.80 -28.43
C GLU A 217 13.72 -9.46 -27.83
N TYR A 218 13.62 -9.86 -26.57
CA TYR A 218 14.70 -10.44 -25.78
C TYR A 218 14.20 -11.71 -25.06
N PRO A 219 14.19 -12.85 -25.75
CA PRO A 219 13.74 -14.11 -25.13
C PRO A 219 14.67 -14.61 -24.02
N ASP A 220 15.88 -14.04 -23.89
CA ASP A 220 16.81 -14.32 -22.81
C ASP A 220 16.36 -13.60 -21.54
N LYS A 221 15.91 -14.39 -20.55
CA LYS A 221 15.44 -13.87 -19.26
C LYS A 221 16.53 -13.16 -18.46
N GLN A 222 17.79 -13.51 -18.64
CA GLN A 222 18.90 -12.81 -17.99
C GLN A 222 19.00 -11.36 -18.48
N MET A 223 18.91 -11.15 -19.79
CA MET A 223 18.96 -9.81 -20.38
C MET A 223 17.73 -8.98 -19.98
N THR A 224 16.55 -9.59 -19.94
CA THR A 224 15.33 -8.92 -19.49
C THR A 224 15.44 -8.49 -18.02
N SER A 225 16.00 -9.31 -17.14
CA SER A 225 16.21 -8.96 -15.73
C SER A 225 17.18 -7.79 -15.56
N GLN A 226 18.26 -7.79 -16.34
CA GLN A 226 19.23 -6.70 -16.31
C GLN A 226 18.59 -5.37 -16.76
N LEU A 227 17.89 -5.37 -17.88
CA LEU A 227 17.21 -4.17 -18.39
C LEU A 227 16.16 -3.64 -17.42
N CYS A 228 15.42 -4.53 -16.76
CA CYS A 228 14.46 -4.17 -15.72
C CYS A 228 15.16 -3.52 -14.51
N ALA A 229 16.27 -4.09 -14.05
CA ALA A 229 17.06 -3.53 -12.94
C ALA A 229 17.67 -2.16 -13.30
N GLU A 230 18.16 -1.99 -14.53
CA GLU A 230 18.65 -0.71 -15.04
C GLU A 230 17.54 0.35 -15.04
N TYR A 231 16.36 0.00 -15.51
CA TYR A 231 15.20 0.90 -15.51
C TYR A 231 14.81 1.34 -14.09
N LEU A 232 14.65 0.40 -13.15
CA LEU A 232 14.31 0.71 -11.77
C LEU A 232 15.36 1.63 -11.14
N THR A 233 16.66 1.37 -11.40
CA THR A 233 17.76 2.20 -10.90
C THR A 233 17.72 3.60 -11.52
N TRP A 234 17.44 3.70 -12.81
CA TRP A 234 17.28 4.97 -13.49
C TRP A 234 16.08 5.78 -12.93
N ARG A 235 15.01 5.10 -12.55
CA ARG A 235 13.85 5.71 -11.86
C ARG A 235 14.16 6.20 -10.44
N GLY A 236 15.34 5.90 -9.91
CA GLY A 236 15.79 6.31 -8.59
C GLY A 236 15.67 5.23 -7.50
N ALA A 237 15.32 4.00 -7.87
CA ALA A 237 15.30 2.88 -6.94
C ALA A 237 16.73 2.59 -6.44
N LYS A 238 16.86 2.40 -5.13
CA LYS A 238 18.14 2.06 -4.47
C LYS A 238 18.16 0.57 -4.16
N ASN A 239 19.36 -0.03 -4.15
CA ASN A 239 19.55 -1.44 -3.80
C ASN A 239 18.74 -2.38 -4.73
N VAL A 240 18.88 -2.17 -6.03
CA VAL A 240 18.31 -3.04 -7.06
C VAL A 240 19.31 -4.14 -7.39
N TYR A 241 18.84 -5.36 -7.42
CA TYR A 241 19.62 -6.57 -7.73
C TYR A 241 18.88 -7.38 -8.78
N PHE A 242 19.61 -8.17 -9.57
CA PHE A 242 18.98 -9.05 -10.55
C PHE A 242 19.74 -10.34 -10.70
N LYS A 243 19.05 -11.36 -11.09
CA LYS A 243 19.60 -12.62 -11.62
C LYS A 243 18.62 -13.20 -12.63
N GLY A 244 19.14 -13.97 -13.56
CA GLY A 244 18.32 -14.62 -14.57
C GLY A 244 19.07 -15.77 -15.22
N ASN A 245 18.30 -16.66 -15.81
CA ASN A 245 18.77 -17.74 -16.66
C ASN A 245 17.81 -17.88 -17.86
N SER A 246 17.89 -18.97 -18.62
CA SER A 246 17.01 -19.20 -19.78
C SER A 246 15.51 -19.31 -19.43
N ASP A 247 15.17 -19.69 -18.20
CA ASP A 247 13.82 -20.11 -17.84
C ASP A 247 13.10 -19.15 -16.90
N GLU A 248 13.85 -18.39 -16.13
CA GLU A 248 13.29 -17.41 -15.18
C GLU A 248 14.23 -16.22 -14.96
N PHE A 249 13.65 -15.11 -14.57
CA PHE A 249 14.42 -14.00 -14.06
C PHE A 249 13.88 -13.50 -12.72
N GLU A 250 14.75 -12.91 -11.95
CA GLU A 250 14.39 -12.28 -10.69
C GLU A 250 14.98 -10.89 -10.61
N VAL A 251 14.16 -9.94 -10.19
CA VAL A 251 14.60 -8.59 -9.85
C VAL A 251 14.21 -8.31 -8.41
N ALA A 252 15.19 -7.96 -7.59
CA ALA A 252 15.00 -7.62 -6.19
C ALA A 252 15.22 -6.11 -5.97
N TYR A 253 14.34 -5.52 -5.20
CA TYR A 253 14.41 -4.13 -4.76
C TYR A 253 14.29 -4.08 -3.24
N GLY A 254 15.30 -3.54 -2.57
CA GLY A 254 15.36 -3.66 -1.12
C GLY A 254 15.39 -5.13 -0.69
N ASN A 255 14.38 -5.56 0.05
CA ASN A 255 14.28 -6.93 0.55
C ASN A 255 13.16 -7.75 -0.13
N THR A 256 12.63 -7.28 -1.23
CA THR A 256 11.58 -7.98 -1.98
C THR A 256 12.07 -8.33 -3.37
N GLY A 257 11.96 -9.59 -3.73
CA GLY A 257 12.26 -10.07 -5.07
C GLY A 257 10.99 -10.47 -5.82
N VAL A 258 10.94 -10.16 -7.10
CA VAL A 258 9.90 -10.62 -8.03
C VAL A 258 10.52 -11.57 -9.02
N VAL A 259 10.03 -12.81 -9.02
CA VAL A 259 10.49 -13.88 -9.93
C VAL A 259 9.43 -14.09 -10.99
N ILE A 260 9.83 -14.07 -12.25
CA ILE A 260 8.96 -14.40 -13.39
C ILE A 260 9.56 -15.58 -14.17
N SER A 261 8.78 -16.65 -14.28
CA SER A 261 9.14 -17.85 -15.05
C SER A 261 8.66 -17.73 -16.50
N ASN A 262 9.14 -18.63 -17.37
CA ASN A 262 8.67 -18.74 -18.76
C ASN A 262 7.17 -19.02 -18.89
N SER A 263 6.53 -19.58 -17.86
CA SER A 263 5.08 -19.75 -17.81
C SER A 263 4.33 -18.47 -17.38
N ASN A 264 5.03 -17.33 -17.28
CA ASN A 264 4.52 -16.06 -16.77
C ASN A 264 3.93 -16.14 -15.35
N ARG A 265 4.33 -17.13 -14.59
CA ARG A 265 4.01 -17.19 -13.15
C ARG A 265 4.88 -16.21 -12.41
N VAL A 266 4.23 -15.37 -11.63
CA VAL A 266 4.87 -14.38 -10.76
C VAL A 266 4.92 -14.94 -9.34
N ASN A 267 6.13 -15.09 -8.81
CA ASN A 267 6.35 -15.42 -7.41
C ASN A 267 7.01 -14.20 -6.73
N ILE A 268 6.67 -13.98 -5.49
CA ILE A 268 7.24 -12.90 -4.68
C ILE A 268 8.05 -13.51 -3.55
N ASN A 269 9.33 -13.18 -3.52
CA ASN A 269 10.24 -13.59 -2.47
C ASN A 269 10.42 -12.43 -1.48
N ASP A 270 10.15 -12.69 -0.21
CA ASP A 270 10.43 -11.74 0.87
C ASP A 270 11.84 -12.04 1.41
N TYR A 271 12.80 -11.18 1.06
CA TYR A 271 14.19 -11.23 1.53
C TYR A 271 14.39 -10.42 2.83
N SER A 272 13.31 -10.16 3.57
CA SER A 272 13.38 -9.34 4.78
C SER A 272 14.35 -9.87 5.84
N ASP A 273 14.62 -11.17 5.80
CA ASP A 273 15.39 -11.86 6.81
C ASP A 273 16.78 -12.29 6.32
N PHE A 274 17.13 -11.99 5.05
CA PHE A 274 18.39 -12.48 4.47
C PHE A 274 19.11 -11.37 3.70
N ALA A 275 20.42 -11.32 3.87
CA ALA A 275 21.28 -10.71 2.86
C ALA A 275 21.03 -11.44 1.54
N LEU A 276 20.87 -10.68 0.46
CA LEU A 276 20.74 -11.25 -0.88
C LEU A 276 21.92 -12.20 -1.12
N SER A 277 21.62 -13.38 -1.67
CA SER A 277 22.65 -14.39 -1.91
C SER A 277 23.76 -13.86 -2.84
N ALA A 278 24.95 -14.46 -2.75
CA ALA A 278 26.09 -14.12 -3.63
C ALA A 278 25.79 -14.30 -5.15
N ASP A 279 24.67 -14.95 -5.50
CA ASP A 279 24.24 -15.18 -6.87
C ASP A 279 23.55 -13.97 -7.52
N PHE A 280 23.24 -12.93 -6.75
CA PHE A 280 22.67 -11.71 -7.29
C PHE A 280 23.73 -10.75 -7.81
N ASN A 281 23.46 -10.18 -8.99
CA ASN A 281 24.25 -9.09 -9.54
C ASN A 281 23.72 -7.76 -8.99
N SER A 282 24.61 -6.93 -8.45
CA SER A 282 24.27 -5.56 -8.06
C SER A 282 24.37 -4.63 -9.25
N MET A 283 23.36 -3.75 -9.43
CA MET A 283 23.45 -2.67 -10.40
C MET A 283 24.28 -1.52 -9.84
N THR A 284 25.41 -1.26 -10.46
CA THR A 284 26.13 0.01 -10.32
C THR A 284 25.73 0.90 -11.51
N ILE A 285 25.33 2.14 -11.24
CA ILE A 285 24.99 3.11 -12.28
C ILE A 285 26.27 3.44 -13.06
N SER A 286 26.49 2.75 -14.15
CA SER A 286 27.61 3.03 -15.08
C SER A 286 27.17 3.57 -16.43
N GLY A 287 25.92 4.01 -16.55
CA GLY A 287 25.36 4.63 -17.75
C GLY A 287 23.90 4.20 -17.94
N VAL A 288 23.06 5.17 -18.18
CA VAL A 288 21.69 4.90 -18.65
C VAL A 288 21.82 4.26 -20.01
N SER A 289 21.31 3.04 -20.19
CA SER A 289 21.25 2.42 -21.51
C SER A 289 20.54 3.39 -22.46
N SER A 290 21.10 3.61 -23.65
CA SER A 290 20.45 4.38 -24.72
C SER A 290 19.10 3.80 -25.16
N PHE A 291 18.76 2.62 -24.64
CA PHE A 291 17.48 1.96 -24.81
C PHE A 291 16.32 2.73 -24.12
N PHE A 292 16.58 3.40 -22.99
CA PHE A 292 15.55 4.17 -22.28
C PHE A 292 15.46 5.59 -22.82
N ASP A 293 15.28 5.72 -24.12
CA ASP A 293 15.03 7.02 -24.73
C ASP A 293 13.62 7.56 -24.37
N GLY A 294 13.39 8.82 -24.64
CA GLY A 294 12.12 9.45 -24.32
C GLY A 294 10.92 8.85 -25.07
N ALA A 295 11.11 8.11 -26.15
CA ALA A 295 10.05 7.43 -26.89
C ALA A 295 9.63 6.14 -26.18
N PHE A 296 10.61 5.33 -25.74
CA PHE A 296 10.38 4.14 -24.94
C PHE A 296 9.67 4.48 -23.63
N LEU A 297 10.14 5.51 -22.92
CA LEU A 297 9.55 5.91 -21.65
C LEU A 297 8.09 6.37 -21.81
N ARG A 298 7.77 7.16 -22.83
CA ARG A 298 6.38 7.58 -23.10
C ARG A 298 5.49 6.39 -23.46
N PHE A 299 6.03 5.43 -24.22
CA PHE A 299 5.32 4.20 -24.55
C PHE A 299 5.06 3.37 -23.27
N PHE A 300 6.10 3.15 -22.47
CA PHE A 300 6.02 2.40 -21.22
C PHE A 300 5.03 3.03 -20.24
N GLU A 301 5.11 4.33 -19.99
CA GLU A 301 4.19 5.03 -19.11
C GLU A 301 2.73 4.98 -19.59
N LYS A 302 2.52 5.12 -20.90
CA LYS A 302 1.17 5.00 -21.46
C LYS A 302 0.58 3.60 -21.26
N TYR A 303 1.34 2.55 -21.57
CA TYR A 303 0.87 1.18 -21.46
C TYR A 303 0.84 0.65 -20.03
N LYS A 304 1.64 1.19 -19.12
CA LYS A 304 1.70 0.77 -17.73
C LYS A 304 0.33 0.78 -17.06
N TYR A 305 -0.38 1.87 -17.19
CA TYR A 305 -1.70 2.00 -16.60
C TYR A 305 -2.76 1.21 -17.37
N ASP A 306 -2.69 1.15 -18.69
CA ASP A 306 -3.61 0.39 -19.52
C ASP A 306 -3.44 -1.13 -19.34
N CYS A 307 -2.20 -1.62 -19.26
CA CYS A 307 -1.92 -3.05 -19.06
C CYS A 307 -2.22 -3.55 -17.65
N VAL A 308 -2.02 -2.72 -16.63
CA VAL A 308 -2.34 -3.09 -15.24
C VAL A 308 -3.82 -3.47 -15.10
N PHE A 309 -4.72 -2.85 -15.85
CA PHE A 309 -6.15 -3.19 -15.84
C PHE A 309 -6.45 -4.59 -16.43
N SER A 310 -5.53 -5.17 -17.19
CA SER A 310 -5.66 -6.52 -17.75
C SER A 310 -4.93 -7.61 -16.94
N MET A 311 -4.16 -7.22 -15.91
CA MET A 311 -3.41 -8.16 -15.07
C MET A 311 -4.28 -8.70 -13.94
N GLU A 312 -4.41 -10.01 -13.88
CA GLU A 312 -4.87 -10.69 -12.66
C GLU A 312 -3.71 -10.80 -11.68
N LEU A 313 -3.49 -9.76 -10.88
CA LEU A 313 -2.56 -9.81 -9.77
C LEU A 313 -3.22 -10.54 -8.61
N CYS A 314 -3.04 -11.84 -8.54
CA CYS A 314 -3.45 -12.64 -7.40
C CYS A 314 -2.49 -12.40 -6.23
N PHE A 315 -2.68 -11.31 -5.50
CA PHE A 315 -2.09 -11.18 -4.18
C PHE A 315 -2.91 -12.05 -3.22
N ASP A 316 -2.32 -13.13 -2.75
CA ASP A 316 -2.91 -13.87 -1.64
C ASP A 316 -2.72 -13.06 -0.35
N VAL A 317 -3.70 -12.22 -0.07
CA VAL A 317 -3.71 -11.25 1.05
C VAL A 317 -3.85 -11.95 2.41
N ASN A 318 -3.96 -13.27 2.42
CA ASN A 318 -4.20 -14.10 3.60
C ASN A 318 -3.03 -15.02 3.96
N ARG A 319 -1.82 -14.78 3.47
CA ARG A 319 -0.63 -15.51 3.91
C ARG A 319 0.11 -14.78 4.99
#